data_8e17944e406fed0252ef826f1388519a
#
_entry.id   8e17944e406fed0252ef826f1388519a
#
_cell.length_a   1.000
_cell.length_b   1.000
_cell.length_c   1.000
_cell.angle_alpha   90.00
_cell.angle_beta   90.00
_cell.angle_gamma   90.00
#
_symmetry.space_group_name_H-M   'P 1'
#
loop_
_entity.id
_entity.type
_entity.pdbx_description
1 polymer ?
#
loop_
_entity_poly.entity_id
_entity_poly.type
_entity_poly.pdbx_seq_one_letter_code
_entity_poly.pdbx_strand_id
1 'polypeptide(L)'
;MVIFTMAGLSCVRAQDTIRMMQYNLMYYTNNSGISDCNSVTNNLDNKDQHIKTIFQYVQPTVLCVCEMGSQTQYADRLLNNAINTDGIDYYRRGPLTNQSGGTIANMIYYDSRKLTLYKSTNITTSYRDINGYTFYYNANDLASGDTIFTTFWIAHLKAGTGETNESARLAQTQKLMNRIANSGMPGNYTFSGDFNVYSSDELAYKELTEYSNSLYRFYDPVNSPGYWHNNSLFSDLHTQSTRTQADYCFSTGGLDDRFDIILVSPYIYYGSGRIHIVEDSYHALGQDGGRFNGSIISPANTSIPANVANALYQQSDHLPVIMDMTIDAHVGVVDRAPDFFVRVTNPVRETLQLEAQCMEAGRYSIEVCSMDGRRVVRYEEDLDEGIHQFSYPFPYRKGAYLVCFQNNKGQKIVKKVVCL
;
A
#
# COMPACT_ATOMS: atom_id res chain seq x y z
N MET A 1 -42.46 -39.34 -8.48
CA MET A 1 -41.79 -38.13 -8.97
C MET A 1 -41.08 -37.52 -7.77
N VAL A 2 -39.78 -37.86 -7.61
CA VAL A 2 -38.96 -37.41 -6.48
C VAL A 2 -38.25 -36.15 -6.94
N ILE A 3 -38.56 -35.01 -6.35
CA ILE A 3 -37.92 -33.74 -6.61
C ILE A 3 -36.63 -33.71 -5.76
N PHE A 4 -35.46 -33.84 -6.39
CA PHE A 4 -34.17 -33.54 -5.77
C PHE A 4 -33.98 -32.02 -5.75
N THR A 5 -34.16 -31.41 -4.60
CA THR A 5 -33.69 -30.05 -4.34
C THR A 5 -32.18 -30.11 -4.17
N MET A 6 -31.43 -29.70 -5.20
CA MET A 6 -30.00 -29.36 -5.03
C MET A 6 -29.90 -28.10 -4.16
N ALA A 7 -29.59 -28.29 -2.89
CA ALA A 7 -29.08 -27.20 -2.05
C ALA A 7 -27.72 -26.79 -2.60
N GLY A 8 -27.66 -25.67 -3.28
CA GLY A 8 -26.39 -25.07 -3.67
C GLY A 8 -25.61 -24.67 -2.42
N LEU A 9 -24.59 -25.44 -2.07
CA LEU A 9 -23.57 -25.02 -1.11
C LEU A 9 -22.90 -23.76 -1.69
N SER A 10 -23.30 -22.59 -1.21
CA SER A 10 -22.53 -21.38 -1.37
C SER A 10 -21.23 -21.59 -0.57
N CYS A 11 -20.16 -21.93 -1.27
CA CYS A 11 -18.82 -21.92 -0.68
C CYS A 11 -18.54 -20.47 -0.27
N VAL A 12 -18.72 -20.16 1.00
CA VAL A 12 -18.23 -18.91 1.58
C VAL A 12 -16.70 -18.97 1.46
N ARG A 13 -16.16 -18.27 0.49
CA ARG A 13 -14.71 -18.12 0.34
C ARG A 13 -14.20 -17.40 1.59
N ALA A 14 -13.39 -18.05 2.36
CA ALA A 14 -12.64 -17.38 3.41
C ALA A 14 -11.61 -16.46 2.71
N GLN A 15 -11.95 -15.18 2.67
CA GLN A 15 -11.06 -14.12 2.21
C GLN A 15 -10.10 -13.82 3.36
N ASP A 16 -8.80 -14.01 3.16
CA ASP A 16 -7.80 -13.60 4.15
C ASP A 16 -7.35 -12.17 3.91
N THR A 17 -6.89 -11.50 4.96
CA THR A 17 -6.45 -10.11 4.92
C THR A 17 -4.97 -10.01 5.22
N ILE A 18 -4.26 -9.25 4.38
CA ILE A 18 -2.91 -8.77 4.63
C ILE A 18 -3.02 -7.30 5.03
N ARG A 19 -2.69 -6.98 6.28
CA ARG A 19 -2.51 -5.61 6.75
C ARG A 19 -1.07 -5.20 6.53
N MET A 20 -0.85 -4.19 5.71
CA MET A 20 0.44 -3.56 5.48
C MET A 20 0.56 -2.29 6.32
N MET A 21 1.71 -2.10 6.95
CA MET A 21 2.08 -0.89 7.68
C MET A 21 3.43 -0.42 7.15
N GLN A 22 3.52 0.85 6.74
CA GLN A 22 4.76 1.55 6.42
C GLN A 22 5.08 2.53 7.53
N TYR A 23 6.33 2.54 8.04
CA TYR A 23 6.71 3.43 9.14
C TYR A 23 8.15 3.94 9.02
N ASN A 24 8.36 5.24 9.04
CA ASN A 24 9.67 5.86 9.27
C ASN A 24 9.95 5.83 10.77
N LEU A 25 11.03 5.13 11.19
CA LEU A 25 11.37 4.90 12.60
C LEU A 25 12.19 6.03 13.23
N MET A 26 12.48 7.09 12.49
CA MET A 26 13.30 8.22 12.95
C MET A 26 14.57 7.74 13.68
N TYR A 27 15.57 7.35 12.92
CA TYR A 27 16.87 6.90 13.44
C TYR A 27 16.80 5.80 14.51
N TYR A 28 16.14 4.67 14.22
CA TYR A 28 16.21 3.50 15.10
C TYR A 28 17.63 2.90 15.13
N THR A 29 18.57 3.64 15.74
CA THR A 29 19.99 3.34 15.81
C THR A 29 20.66 4.15 16.93
N ASN A 30 21.75 3.65 17.48
CA ASN A 30 22.64 4.40 18.39
C ASN A 30 23.68 5.24 17.64
N ASN A 31 23.69 5.18 16.32
CA ASN A 31 24.66 5.88 15.46
C ASN A 31 23.94 6.59 14.31
N SER A 32 23.22 7.66 14.63
CA SER A 32 22.49 8.45 13.64
C SER A 32 23.39 9.31 12.76
N GLY A 33 24.60 9.63 13.23
CA GLY A 33 25.47 10.64 12.62
C GLY A 33 25.07 12.10 12.97
N ILE A 34 24.03 12.29 13.79
CA ILE A 34 23.53 13.60 14.25
C ILE A 34 23.90 13.76 15.73
N SER A 35 24.59 14.86 16.09
CA SER A 35 25.11 15.07 17.44
C SER A 35 24.05 15.02 18.53
N ASP A 36 22.89 15.63 18.27
CA ASP A 36 21.79 15.74 19.23
C ASP A 36 20.88 14.50 19.25
N CYS A 37 21.07 13.58 18.30
CA CYS A 37 20.34 12.32 18.20
C CYS A 37 21.24 11.15 18.64
N ASN A 38 21.32 10.94 19.93
CA ASN A 38 22.23 9.97 20.55
C ASN A 38 21.49 8.99 21.48
N SER A 39 22.18 8.09 22.13
CA SER A 39 21.59 7.05 22.98
C SER A 39 20.77 7.57 24.19
N VAL A 40 20.91 8.85 24.55
CA VAL A 40 20.11 9.48 25.62
C VAL A 40 18.84 10.08 25.06
N THR A 41 18.97 10.89 23.98
CA THR A 41 17.86 11.63 23.35
C THR A 41 17.05 10.77 22.38
N ASN A 42 17.63 9.65 21.90
CA ASN A 42 17.03 8.66 21.01
C ASN A 42 17.19 7.24 21.61
N ASN A 43 16.76 7.06 22.85
CA ASN A 43 16.96 5.82 23.58
C ASN A 43 16.20 4.64 22.97
N LEU A 44 16.91 3.59 22.56
CA LEU A 44 16.33 2.45 21.87
C LEU A 44 15.43 1.59 22.78
N ASP A 45 15.68 1.52 24.08
CA ASP A 45 14.82 0.76 25.00
C ASP A 45 13.43 1.40 25.07
N ASN A 46 13.38 2.74 25.09
CA ASN A 46 12.12 3.48 25.02
C ASN A 46 11.44 3.28 23.66
N LYS A 47 12.18 3.38 22.55
CA LYS A 47 11.66 3.16 21.21
C LYS A 47 11.10 1.76 21.04
N ASP A 48 11.74 0.72 21.59
CA ASP A 48 11.22 -0.66 21.60
C ASP A 48 9.82 -0.72 22.22
N GLN A 49 9.61 -0.06 23.37
CA GLN A 49 8.32 -0.05 24.04
C GLN A 49 7.24 0.71 23.26
N HIS A 50 7.62 1.83 22.63
CA HIS A 50 6.69 2.60 21.82
C HIS A 50 6.29 1.83 20.55
N ILE A 51 7.27 1.25 19.85
CA ILE A 51 7.00 0.42 18.66
C ILE A 51 6.17 -0.80 19.05
N LYS A 52 6.48 -1.46 20.16
CA LYS A 52 5.68 -2.59 20.69
C LYS A 52 4.21 -2.18 20.87
N THR A 53 3.96 -1.03 21.50
CA THR A 53 2.59 -0.52 21.73
C THR A 53 1.86 -0.28 20.40
N ILE A 54 2.52 0.36 19.44
CA ILE A 54 1.96 0.64 18.11
C ILE A 54 1.73 -0.67 17.35
N PHE A 55 2.71 -1.57 17.36
CA PHE A 55 2.65 -2.86 16.66
C PHE A 55 1.53 -3.74 17.18
N GLN A 56 1.37 -3.82 18.50
CA GLN A 56 0.29 -4.60 19.12
C GLN A 56 -1.10 -4.03 18.84
N TYR A 57 -1.22 -2.72 18.68
CA TYR A 57 -2.47 -2.08 18.32
C TYR A 57 -2.83 -2.34 16.85
N VAL A 58 -1.86 -2.23 15.93
CA VAL A 58 -2.08 -2.38 14.48
C VAL A 58 -2.13 -3.85 14.05
N GLN A 59 -1.28 -4.69 14.62
CA GLN A 59 -1.09 -6.11 14.25
C GLN A 59 -0.89 -6.31 12.73
N PRO A 60 0.10 -5.65 12.11
CA PRO A 60 0.29 -5.73 10.68
C PRO A 60 0.79 -7.12 10.27
N THR A 61 0.29 -7.65 9.16
CA THR A 61 0.86 -8.85 8.51
C THR A 61 2.23 -8.56 7.94
N VAL A 62 2.42 -7.33 7.43
CA VAL A 62 3.69 -6.83 6.88
C VAL A 62 3.98 -5.46 7.46
N LEU A 63 5.14 -5.31 8.07
CA LEU A 63 5.70 -4.04 8.51
C LEU A 63 6.91 -3.69 7.65
N CYS A 64 6.79 -2.63 6.87
CA CYS A 64 7.87 -1.99 6.12
C CYS A 64 8.38 -0.79 6.91
N VAL A 65 9.69 -0.69 7.07
CA VAL A 65 10.29 0.42 7.81
C VAL A 65 11.42 1.09 7.05
N CYS A 66 11.59 2.36 7.28
CA CYS A 66 12.78 3.11 6.94
C CYS A 66 13.37 3.81 8.17
N GLU A 67 14.59 4.35 8.02
CA GLU A 67 15.40 4.92 9.12
C GLU A 67 15.72 3.93 10.25
N MET A 68 15.78 2.65 9.96
CA MET A 68 16.39 1.68 10.86
C MET A 68 17.93 1.71 10.69
N GLY A 69 18.67 1.47 11.76
CA GLY A 69 20.13 1.35 11.70
C GLY A 69 20.59 0.29 10.70
N SER A 70 21.61 0.60 9.91
CA SER A 70 22.10 -0.23 8.79
C SER A 70 22.87 -1.50 9.20
N GLN A 71 22.92 -1.80 10.49
CA GLN A 71 23.57 -3.00 11.03
C GLN A 71 22.53 -4.04 11.45
N THR A 72 22.82 -5.31 11.21
CA THR A 72 21.92 -6.46 11.50
C THR A 72 21.39 -6.47 12.94
N GLN A 73 22.19 -6.02 13.90
CA GLN A 73 21.79 -5.96 15.30
C GLN A 73 20.54 -5.11 15.55
N TYR A 74 20.33 -4.02 14.80
CA TYR A 74 19.13 -3.18 14.93
C TYR A 74 17.90 -3.88 14.36
N ALA A 75 18.07 -4.57 13.23
CA ALA A 75 16.98 -5.35 12.65
C ALA A 75 16.55 -6.52 13.55
N ASP A 76 17.51 -7.22 14.15
CA ASP A 76 17.24 -8.30 15.12
C ASP A 76 16.66 -7.76 16.43
N ARG A 77 17.14 -6.60 16.90
CA ARG A 77 16.60 -5.93 18.07
C ARG A 77 15.12 -5.59 17.91
N LEU A 78 14.76 -4.96 16.80
CA LEU A 78 13.36 -4.59 16.52
C LEU A 78 12.46 -5.84 16.49
N LEU A 79 12.92 -6.92 15.84
CA LEU A 79 12.20 -8.18 15.79
C LEU A 79 11.97 -8.77 17.18
N ASN A 80 13.01 -8.81 18.03
CA ASN A 80 12.99 -9.52 19.29
C ASN A 80 12.41 -8.71 20.46
N ASN A 81 12.57 -7.37 20.45
CA ASN A 81 12.20 -6.53 21.57
C ASN A 81 10.86 -5.79 21.38
N ALA A 82 10.41 -5.64 20.14
CA ALA A 82 9.17 -4.91 19.87
C ALA A 82 8.11 -5.75 19.14
N ILE A 83 8.51 -6.65 18.23
CA ILE A 83 7.59 -7.40 17.37
C ILE A 83 7.27 -8.77 18.01
N ASN A 84 8.26 -9.64 18.16
CA ASN A 84 8.09 -10.97 18.76
C ASN A 84 8.14 -10.89 20.29
N THR A 85 7.07 -10.39 20.87
CA THR A 85 6.91 -10.18 22.31
C THR A 85 5.57 -10.73 22.78
N ASP A 86 5.41 -10.92 24.09
CA ASP A 86 4.13 -11.34 24.71
C ASP A 86 3.52 -12.62 24.10
N GLY A 87 4.37 -13.60 23.78
CA GLY A 87 3.94 -14.88 23.21
C GLY A 87 3.84 -14.89 21.68
N ILE A 88 4.14 -13.77 21.03
CA ILE A 88 4.29 -13.71 19.56
C ILE A 88 5.72 -14.13 19.21
N ASP A 89 5.87 -15.15 18.35
CA ASP A 89 7.17 -15.71 17.94
C ASP A 89 7.24 -16.04 16.43
N TYR A 90 6.19 -15.71 15.70
CA TYR A 90 6.01 -16.13 14.31
C TYR A 90 6.37 -15.06 13.26
N TYR A 91 6.72 -13.84 13.68
CA TYR A 91 7.25 -12.88 12.71
C TYR A 91 8.70 -13.21 12.36
N ARG A 92 9.03 -12.90 11.13
CA ARG A 92 10.38 -13.00 10.57
C ARG A 92 10.74 -11.67 9.90
N ARG A 93 12.02 -11.46 9.65
CA ARG A 93 12.50 -10.32 8.87
C ARG A 93 13.11 -10.75 7.54
N GLY A 94 13.15 -9.86 6.58
CA GLY A 94 13.93 -10.04 5.36
C GLY A 94 15.44 -9.95 5.62
N PRO A 95 16.27 -10.26 4.61
CA PRO A 95 17.70 -9.97 4.67
C PRO A 95 17.93 -8.46 4.60
N LEU A 96 18.81 -7.96 5.48
CA LEU A 96 19.24 -6.56 5.48
C LEU A 96 20.26 -6.34 4.38
N THR A 97 20.08 -5.29 3.59
CA THR A 97 21.08 -4.79 2.65
C THR A 97 21.25 -3.28 2.80
N ASN A 98 22.46 -2.80 2.59
CA ASN A 98 22.82 -1.38 2.61
C ASN A 98 24.02 -1.15 1.69
N GLN A 99 23.87 -1.48 0.40
CA GLN A 99 24.96 -1.39 -0.58
C GLN A 99 25.26 0.06 -0.99
N SER A 100 24.27 0.95 -0.88
CA SER A 100 24.45 2.39 -1.09
C SER A 100 25.32 3.05 -0.01
N GLY A 101 25.49 2.36 1.13
CA GLY A 101 26.17 2.90 2.31
C GLY A 101 25.27 3.83 3.13
N GLY A 102 25.72 4.23 4.29
CA GLY A 102 24.98 5.11 5.20
C GLY A 102 24.66 4.44 6.53
N THR A 103 24.20 5.25 7.47
CA THR A 103 23.91 4.83 8.85
C THR A 103 22.53 4.21 9.04
N ILE A 104 21.63 4.44 8.10
CA ILE A 104 20.23 3.98 8.12
C ILE A 104 19.89 3.17 6.86
N ALA A 105 18.93 2.25 6.99
CA ALA A 105 18.48 1.34 5.96
C ALA A 105 16.95 1.13 6.03
N ASN A 106 16.42 0.47 5.01
CA ASN A 106 15.04 -0.01 4.99
C ASN A 106 15.00 -1.48 5.42
N MET A 107 13.84 -1.93 5.94
CA MET A 107 13.64 -3.32 6.36
C MET A 107 12.19 -3.74 6.24
N ILE A 108 11.96 -5.06 6.16
CA ILE A 108 10.65 -5.67 6.20
C ILE A 108 10.57 -6.72 7.31
N TYR A 109 9.42 -6.73 8.00
CA TYR A 109 9.01 -7.77 8.94
C TYR A 109 7.66 -8.32 8.51
N TYR A 110 7.46 -9.62 8.66
CA TYR A 110 6.26 -10.29 8.13
C TYR A 110 5.81 -11.47 8.99
N ASP A 111 4.52 -11.71 9.01
CA ASP A 111 3.91 -12.89 9.62
C ASP A 111 4.20 -14.14 8.77
N SER A 112 5.09 -15.00 9.26
CA SER A 112 5.51 -16.20 8.53
C SER A 112 4.44 -17.30 8.43
N ARG A 113 3.32 -17.15 9.14
CA ARG A 113 2.17 -18.05 9.00
C ARG A 113 1.41 -17.77 7.70
N LYS A 114 1.41 -16.49 7.26
CA LYS A 114 0.70 -16.03 6.06
C LYS A 114 1.58 -15.90 4.83
N LEU A 115 2.84 -15.55 5.02
CA LEU A 115 3.77 -15.22 3.93
C LEU A 115 5.08 -15.99 4.06
N THR A 116 5.60 -16.45 2.95
CA THR A 116 6.96 -17.00 2.85
C THR A 116 7.81 -16.15 1.92
N LEU A 117 8.98 -15.73 2.39
CA LEU A 117 9.93 -14.96 1.59
C LEU A 117 10.51 -15.84 0.47
N TYR A 118 10.28 -15.45 -0.76
CA TYR A 118 10.78 -16.13 -1.95
C TYR A 118 12.11 -15.55 -2.44
N LYS A 119 12.19 -14.19 -2.48
CA LYS A 119 13.36 -13.49 -3.04
C LYS A 119 13.51 -12.11 -2.43
N SER A 120 14.74 -11.67 -2.26
CA SER A 120 15.08 -10.27 -2.02
C SER A 120 15.83 -9.68 -3.21
N THR A 121 15.60 -8.39 -3.45
CA THR A 121 16.24 -7.62 -4.52
C THR A 121 16.71 -6.29 -3.96
N ASN A 122 17.91 -5.87 -4.31
CA ASN A 122 18.46 -4.59 -3.93
C ASN A 122 18.68 -3.71 -5.16
N ILE A 123 18.35 -2.42 -5.05
CA ILE A 123 18.65 -1.39 -6.04
C ILE A 123 19.51 -0.34 -5.36
N THR A 124 20.77 -0.29 -5.72
CA THR A 124 21.72 0.70 -5.18
C THR A 124 21.46 2.06 -5.79
N THR A 125 21.33 3.09 -4.96
CA THR A 125 21.21 4.48 -5.38
C THR A 125 22.41 5.32 -4.88
N SER A 126 22.41 6.62 -5.15
CA SER A 126 23.44 7.52 -4.64
C SER A 126 23.28 7.87 -3.15
N TYR A 127 22.15 7.47 -2.53
CA TYR A 127 21.85 7.83 -1.14
C TYR A 127 21.54 6.60 -0.28
N ARG A 128 20.47 5.89 -0.57
CA ARG A 128 19.98 4.70 0.17
C ARG A 128 19.50 3.66 -0.82
N ASP A 129 19.58 2.41 -0.44
CA ASP A 129 19.04 1.32 -1.24
C ASP A 129 17.52 1.45 -1.39
N ILE A 130 16.99 0.96 -2.51
CA ILE A 130 15.58 0.59 -2.61
C ILE A 130 15.52 -0.93 -2.49
N ASN A 131 14.78 -1.43 -1.51
CA ASN A 131 14.73 -2.83 -1.17
C ASN A 131 13.43 -3.46 -1.63
N GLY A 132 13.50 -4.55 -2.37
CA GLY A 132 12.36 -5.34 -2.83
C GLY A 132 12.36 -6.73 -2.19
N TYR A 133 11.23 -7.11 -1.61
CA TYR A 133 11.04 -8.42 -1.00
C TYR A 133 9.84 -9.10 -1.64
N THR A 134 10.08 -10.18 -2.35
CA THR A 134 9.01 -10.96 -2.99
C THR A 134 8.62 -12.12 -2.10
N PHE A 135 7.34 -12.22 -1.84
CA PHE A 135 6.74 -13.29 -1.05
C PHE A 135 5.75 -14.08 -1.89
N TYR A 136 5.46 -15.29 -1.44
CA TYR A 136 4.24 -15.97 -1.80
C TYR A 136 3.34 -16.15 -0.59
N TYR A 137 2.05 -16.15 -0.85
CA TYR A 137 1.04 -16.37 0.17
C TYR A 137 0.94 -17.86 0.51
N ASN A 138 0.90 -18.20 1.81
CA ASN A 138 0.83 -19.56 2.33
C ASN A 138 -0.60 -20.12 2.22
N ALA A 139 -1.12 -20.26 0.99
CA ALA A 139 -2.42 -20.84 0.75
C ALA A 139 -2.42 -22.36 1.02
N ASN A 140 -3.57 -22.91 1.39
CA ASN A 140 -3.72 -24.34 1.68
C ASN A 140 -3.55 -25.23 0.43
N ASP A 141 -3.62 -24.64 -0.77
CA ASP A 141 -3.56 -25.30 -2.07
C ASP A 141 -2.24 -25.08 -2.83
N LEU A 142 -1.19 -24.61 -2.15
CA LEU A 142 0.15 -24.42 -2.76
C LEU A 142 0.65 -25.66 -3.51
N ALA A 143 0.29 -26.86 -3.04
CA ALA A 143 0.67 -28.12 -3.68
C ALA A 143 0.05 -28.31 -5.09
N SER A 144 -1.02 -27.58 -5.42
CA SER A 144 -1.63 -27.57 -6.76
C SER A 144 -0.88 -26.71 -7.77
N GLY A 145 0.15 -25.97 -7.34
CA GLY A 145 0.96 -25.07 -8.17
C GLY A 145 0.38 -23.68 -8.34
N ASP A 146 -0.71 -23.37 -7.67
CA ASP A 146 -1.37 -22.05 -7.71
C ASP A 146 -0.82 -21.13 -6.64
N THR A 147 0.16 -20.32 -7.01
CA THR A 147 0.91 -19.48 -6.08
C THR A 147 0.68 -18.00 -6.34
N ILE A 148 0.25 -17.25 -5.30
CA ILE A 148 0.09 -15.80 -5.36
C ILE A 148 1.38 -15.15 -4.88
N PHE A 149 2.09 -14.51 -5.79
CA PHE A 149 3.26 -13.71 -5.47
C PHE A 149 2.90 -12.24 -5.27
N THR A 150 3.61 -11.60 -4.35
CA THR A 150 3.58 -10.14 -4.15
C THR A 150 4.96 -9.64 -3.80
N THR A 151 5.32 -8.44 -4.28
CA THR A 151 6.60 -7.80 -3.97
C THR A 151 6.36 -6.49 -3.24
N PHE A 152 6.99 -6.33 -2.08
CA PHE A 152 7.00 -5.07 -1.32
C PHE A 152 8.32 -4.35 -1.60
N TRP A 153 8.24 -3.21 -2.29
CA TRP A 153 9.36 -2.30 -2.49
C TRP A 153 9.33 -1.23 -1.42
N ILE A 154 10.49 -0.94 -0.82
CA ILE A 154 10.64 0.02 0.27
C ILE A 154 11.75 0.99 -0.06
N ALA A 155 11.49 2.30 0.12
CA ALA A 155 12.50 3.33 -0.04
C ALA A 155 12.36 4.43 1.01
N HIS A 156 13.48 5.07 1.32
CA HIS A 156 13.52 6.39 1.89
C HIS A 156 14.22 7.30 0.87
N LEU A 157 13.45 8.09 0.15
CA LEU A 157 13.94 8.95 -0.91
C LEU A 157 14.72 10.15 -0.33
N LYS A 158 15.38 10.91 -1.19
CA LYS A 158 16.22 12.04 -0.78
C LYS A 158 15.38 13.13 -0.12
N ALA A 159 15.67 13.45 1.13
CA ALA A 159 15.02 14.52 1.88
C ALA A 159 15.42 15.92 1.39
N GLY A 160 14.56 16.90 1.68
CA GLY A 160 14.79 18.32 1.45
C GLY A 160 14.20 18.85 0.16
N THR A 161 14.00 20.16 0.14
CA THR A 161 13.42 20.92 -0.98
C THR A 161 14.48 21.32 -2.00
N GLY A 162 14.03 21.80 -3.16
CA GLY A 162 14.84 22.37 -4.23
C GLY A 162 15.28 21.36 -5.28
N GLU A 163 15.62 21.89 -6.44
CA GLU A 163 15.84 21.16 -7.69
C GLU A 163 16.86 20.00 -7.58
N THR A 164 17.94 20.19 -6.81
CA THR A 164 18.94 19.14 -6.60
C THR A 164 18.37 17.94 -5.86
N ASN A 165 17.54 18.15 -4.83
CA ASN A 165 16.92 17.08 -4.06
C ASN A 165 15.79 16.41 -4.84
N GLU A 166 14.99 17.18 -5.57
CA GLU A 166 13.94 16.68 -6.45
C GLU A 166 14.52 15.82 -7.58
N SER A 167 15.60 16.29 -8.23
CA SER A 167 16.33 15.50 -9.24
C SER A 167 16.90 14.20 -8.67
N ALA A 168 17.36 14.23 -7.42
CA ALA A 168 17.85 13.03 -6.76
C ALA A 168 16.72 12.02 -6.49
N ARG A 169 15.53 12.48 -6.06
CA ARG A 169 14.34 11.62 -5.91
C ARG A 169 13.90 11.02 -7.25
N LEU A 170 13.86 11.84 -8.31
CA LEU A 170 13.57 11.36 -9.67
C LEU A 170 14.54 10.25 -10.11
N ALA A 171 15.83 10.45 -9.91
CA ALA A 171 16.83 9.44 -10.26
C ALA A 171 16.66 8.12 -9.46
N GLN A 172 16.19 8.20 -8.22
CA GLN A 172 15.87 7.02 -7.41
C GLN A 172 14.63 6.29 -7.95
N THR A 173 13.54 7.00 -8.25
CA THR A 173 12.31 6.40 -8.77
C THR A 173 12.50 5.83 -10.18
N GLN A 174 13.28 6.48 -11.03
CA GLN A 174 13.66 5.94 -12.35
C GLN A 174 14.41 4.61 -12.25
N LYS A 175 15.31 4.45 -11.28
CA LYS A 175 15.99 3.16 -11.05
C LYS A 175 15.00 2.06 -10.67
N LEU A 176 14.01 2.38 -9.83
CA LEU A 176 12.95 1.43 -9.48
C LEU A 176 12.12 1.05 -10.71
N MET A 177 11.62 2.04 -11.46
CA MET A 177 10.77 1.80 -12.63
C MET A 177 11.51 0.99 -13.70
N ASN A 178 12.76 1.33 -13.97
CA ASN A 178 13.62 0.57 -14.87
C ASN A 178 13.82 -0.88 -14.38
N ARG A 179 13.98 -1.10 -13.08
CA ARG A 179 14.12 -2.45 -12.52
C ARG A 179 12.87 -3.28 -12.69
N ILE A 180 11.69 -2.68 -12.43
CA ILE A 180 10.39 -3.36 -12.54
C ILE A 180 10.10 -3.64 -14.03
N ALA A 181 10.22 -2.66 -14.91
CA ALA A 181 9.95 -2.83 -16.34
C ALA A 181 10.88 -3.85 -16.99
N ASN A 182 12.18 -3.80 -16.68
CA ASN A 182 13.16 -4.75 -17.21
C ASN A 182 12.99 -6.18 -16.68
N SER A 183 12.17 -6.39 -15.64
CA SER A 183 11.84 -7.76 -15.21
C SER A 183 10.99 -8.51 -16.23
N GLY A 184 10.24 -7.78 -17.07
CA GLY A 184 9.29 -8.34 -18.02
C GLY A 184 8.11 -9.07 -17.35
N MET A 185 7.96 -8.96 -16.03
CA MET A 185 6.97 -9.69 -15.24
C MET A 185 6.09 -8.69 -14.45
N PRO A 186 5.01 -8.22 -15.05
CA PRO A 186 4.02 -7.45 -14.32
C PRO A 186 3.32 -8.36 -13.28
N GLY A 187 2.84 -7.77 -12.18
CA GLY A 187 2.20 -8.55 -11.11
C GLY A 187 1.83 -7.71 -9.90
N ASN A 188 1.61 -8.37 -8.77
CA ASN A 188 1.30 -7.69 -7.52
C ASN A 188 2.58 -7.10 -6.91
N TYR A 189 2.62 -5.78 -6.75
CA TYR A 189 3.67 -5.12 -5.99
C TYR A 189 3.15 -3.83 -5.36
N THR A 190 3.75 -3.49 -4.24
CA THR A 190 3.60 -2.19 -3.58
C THR A 190 4.92 -1.44 -3.63
N PHE A 191 4.88 -0.13 -3.57
CA PHE A 191 6.04 0.72 -3.30
C PHE A 191 5.69 1.65 -2.16
N SER A 192 6.44 1.56 -1.07
CA SER A 192 6.16 2.31 0.15
C SER A 192 7.41 2.92 0.75
N GLY A 193 7.24 3.91 1.57
CA GLY A 193 8.34 4.56 2.28
C GLY A 193 8.07 6.02 2.59
N ASP A 194 9.10 6.65 3.07
CA ASP A 194 9.20 8.09 3.15
C ASP A 194 9.69 8.64 1.79
N PHE A 195 8.76 9.18 1.03
CA PHE A 195 9.08 9.67 -0.33
C PHE A 195 9.65 11.08 -0.33
N ASN A 196 9.47 11.85 0.73
CA ASN A 196 9.93 13.23 0.83
C ASN A 196 9.46 14.13 -0.33
N VAL A 197 8.32 13.81 -0.95
CA VAL A 197 7.68 14.58 -2.03
C VAL A 197 6.67 15.54 -1.45
N TYR A 198 6.64 16.77 -1.97
CA TYR A 198 5.77 17.83 -1.46
C TYR A 198 4.47 17.98 -2.25
N SER A 199 4.41 17.37 -3.44
CA SER A 199 3.23 17.41 -4.30
C SER A 199 3.19 16.24 -5.26
N SER A 200 1.99 15.98 -5.83
CA SER A 200 1.84 15.04 -6.94
C SER A 200 2.49 15.51 -8.24
N ASP A 201 2.83 16.80 -8.34
CA ASP A 201 3.47 17.37 -9.53
C ASP A 201 4.98 17.13 -9.58
N GLU A 202 5.57 16.66 -8.49
CA GLU A 202 6.99 16.36 -8.46
C GLU A 202 7.33 15.22 -9.41
N LEU A 203 8.37 15.39 -10.22
CA LEU A 203 8.73 14.43 -11.28
C LEU A 203 9.00 13.02 -10.74
N ALA A 204 9.49 12.90 -9.50
CA ALA A 204 9.69 11.61 -8.85
C ALA A 204 8.38 10.86 -8.61
N TYR A 205 7.31 11.56 -8.23
CA TYR A 205 5.99 10.98 -8.05
C TYR A 205 5.33 10.66 -9.39
N LYS A 206 5.46 11.56 -10.38
CA LYS A 206 4.96 11.34 -11.75
C LYS A 206 5.66 10.16 -12.44
N GLU A 207 6.97 9.98 -12.25
CA GLU A 207 7.69 8.80 -12.76
C GLU A 207 7.04 7.48 -12.31
N LEU A 208 6.49 7.43 -11.11
CA LEU A 208 5.79 6.26 -10.57
C LEU A 208 4.36 6.16 -11.12
N THR A 209 3.60 7.27 -11.06
CA THR A 209 2.14 7.27 -11.28
C THR A 209 1.72 7.57 -12.71
N GLU A 210 2.61 8.13 -13.53
CA GLU A 210 2.37 8.44 -14.95
C GLU A 210 3.35 7.68 -15.87
N TYR A 211 4.01 6.62 -15.36
CA TYR A 211 4.95 5.82 -16.16
C TYR A 211 4.31 5.35 -17.45
N SER A 212 5.05 5.47 -18.56
CA SER A 212 4.51 5.29 -19.92
C SER A 212 3.92 3.90 -20.16
N ASN A 213 4.54 2.83 -19.59
CA ASN A 213 3.99 1.49 -19.66
C ASN A 213 3.05 1.24 -18.48
N SER A 214 1.76 1.25 -18.75
CA SER A 214 0.70 1.12 -17.76
C SER A 214 0.69 -0.22 -17.00
N LEU A 215 1.30 -1.28 -17.52
CA LEU A 215 1.47 -2.57 -16.82
C LEU A 215 2.37 -2.46 -15.58
N TYR A 216 3.24 -1.45 -15.56
CA TYR A 216 4.23 -1.24 -14.49
C TYR A 216 3.99 0.04 -13.69
N ARG A 217 3.01 0.85 -14.10
CA ARG A 217 2.63 2.10 -13.44
C ARG A 217 2.13 1.82 -12.02
N PHE A 218 2.48 2.70 -11.10
CA PHE A 218 1.89 2.67 -9.77
C PHE A 218 0.62 3.51 -9.69
N TYR A 219 -0.25 3.15 -8.78
CA TYR A 219 -1.49 3.83 -8.44
C TYR A 219 -1.48 4.23 -6.97
N ASP A 220 -1.96 5.44 -6.69
CA ASP A 220 -2.19 5.92 -5.34
C ASP A 220 -3.59 5.47 -4.87
N PRO A 221 -3.71 4.65 -3.82
CA PRO A 221 -5.01 4.16 -3.34
C PRO A 221 -5.99 5.27 -2.95
N VAL A 222 -5.49 6.41 -2.44
CA VAL A 222 -6.35 7.54 -2.05
C VAL A 222 -6.67 8.48 -3.21
N ASN A 223 -5.90 8.41 -4.30
CA ASN A 223 -6.10 9.23 -5.51
C ASN A 223 -6.40 10.71 -5.20
N SER A 224 -5.54 11.33 -4.39
CA SER A 224 -5.69 12.73 -3.95
C SER A 224 -4.51 13.58 -4.42
N PRO A 225 -4.46 13.92 -5.73
CA PRO A 225 -3.37 14.71 -6.29
C PRO A 225 -3.45 16.18 -5.83
N GLY A 226 -2.30 16.82 -5.69
CA GLY A 226 -2.20 18.22 -5.33
C GLY A 226 -0.88 18.59 -4.69
N TYR A 227 -0.78 19.81 -4.20
CA TYR A 227 0.31 20.30 -3.38
C TYR A 227 -0.01 20.02 -1.92
N TRP A 228 0.65 19.02 -1.34
CA TRP A 228 0.33 18.48 -0.02
C TRP A 228 0.95 19.28 1.12
N HIS A 229 2.16 19.84 0.90
CA HIS A 229 2.90 20.58 1.91
C HIS A 229 2.13 21.79 2.39
N ASN A 230 1.99 21.92 3.70
CA ASN A 230 1.34 23.05 4.40
C ASN A 230 -0.04 23.42 3.81
N ASN A 231 -0.83 22.41 3.46
CA ASN A 231 -2.14 22.57 2.84
C ASN A 231 -3.23 21.82 3.61
N SER A 232 -4.10 22.54 4.29
CA SER A 232 -5.15 21.98 5.13
C SER A 232 -6.19 21.12 4.40
N LEU A 233 -6.29 21.23 3.07
CA LEU A 233 -7.17 20.38 2.26
C LEU A 233 -6.74 18.90 2.26
N PHE A 234 -5.49 18.63 2.62
CA PHE A 234 -4.91 17.28 2.68
C PHE A 234 -4.56 16.85 4.12
N SER A 235 -5.13 17.54 5.12
CA SER A 235 -4.79 17.30 6.52
C SER A 235 -5.00 15.86 6.99
N ASP A 236 -5.93 15.14 6.39
CA ASP A 236 -6.20 13.72 6.64
C ASP A 236 -5.11 12.76 6.09
N LEU A 237 -4.24 13.27 5.20
CA LEU A 237 -3.15 12.52 4.59
C LEU A 237 -1.77 12.85 5.17
N HIS A 238 -1.65 13.90 5.98
CA HIS A 238 -0.36 14.33 6.51
C HIS A 238 0.22 13.31 7.49
N THR A 239 1.50 13.01 7.35
CA THR A 239 2.22 12.03 8.16
C THR A 239 3.35 12.65 8.99
N GLN A 240 3.86 13.83 8.65
CA GLN A 240 4.91 14.56 9.38
C GLN A 240 4.52 16.02 9.62
N SER A 241 4.90 16.67 10.74
CA SER A 241 5.52 16.11 11.94
C SER A 241 4.50 15.88 13.06
N THR A 242 4.72 14.81 13.85
CA THR A 242 3.88 14.45 15.02
C THR A 242 3.89 15.52 16.12
N ARG A 243 4.78 16.52 16.04
CA ARG A 243 5.01 17.54 17.07
C ARG A 243 5.21 18.95 16.51
N THR A 244 4.88 19.94 17.33
CA THR A 244 5.02 21.37 16.99
C THR A 244 6.24 22.02 17.61
N GLN A 245 6.90 21.37 18.59
CA GLN A 245 8.08 21.84 19.27
C GLN A 245 9.31 21.05 18.85
N ALA A 246 10.43 21.72 18.65
CA ALA A 246 11.70 21.07 18.38
C ALA A 246 12.14 20.25 19.58
N ASP A 247 12.65 19.03 19.33
CA ASP A 247 13.10 18.11 20.35
C ASP A 247 14.18 17.19 19.77
N TYR A 248 15.42 17.58 19.93
CA TYR A 248 16.62 16.83 19.51
C TYR A 248 16.56 16.27 18.08
N CYS A 249 16.25 14.97 17.95
CA CYS A 249 16.22 14.26 16.66
C CYS A 249 15.01 14.57 15.79
N PHE A 250 13.94 15.06 16.39
CA PHE A 250 12.63 15.14 15.75
C PHE A 250 12.48 16.40 14.91
N SER A 251 11.92 16.27 13.73
CA SER A 251 11.41 17.41 12.98
C SER A 251 10.24 18.04 13.72
N THR A 252 9.97 19.29 13.41
CA THR A 252 8.91 20.10 14.05
C THR A 252 8.07 20.77 12.96
N GLY A 253 7.02 21.49 13.34
CA GLY A 253 6.12 22.20 12.43
C GLY A 253 4.68 21.74 12.56
N GLY A 254 4.46 20.56 13.09
CA GLY A 254 3.15 19.91 13.13
C GLY A 254 2.86 19.09 11.88
N LEU A 255 1.69 18.46 11.83
CA LEU A 255 1.29 17.60 10.71
C LEU A 255 0.87 18.45 9.50
N ASP A 256 1.78 18.58 8.53
CA ASP A 256 1.58 19.43 7.35
C ASP A 256 2.19 18.84 6.06
N ASP A 257 2.82 17.64 6.15
CA ASP A 257 3.45 16.96 5.01
C ASP A 257 2.94 15.52 4.84
N ARG A 258 2.66 15.12 3.59
CA ARG A 258 2.37 13.75 3.17
C ARG A 258 3.64 13.09 2.65
N PHE A 259 4.55 12.64 3.51
CA PHE A 259 5.80 12.04 3.10
C PHE A 259 5.75 10.52 3.03
N ASP A 260 5.01 9.88 3.95
CA ASP A 260 4.88 8.42 3.98
C ASP A 260 3.71 7.99 3.09
N ILE A 261 4.03 7.19 2.08
CA ILE A 261 3.10 6.81 1.02
C ILE A 261 3.18 5.30 0.78
N ILE A 262 2.05 4.69 0.46
CA ILE A 262 1.97 3.34 -0.11
C ILE A 262 1.31 3.46 -1.47
N LEU A 263 2.03 3.12 -2.53
CA LEU A 263 1.52 2.98 -3.89
C LEU A 263 1.40 1.50 -4.26
N VAL A 264 0.51 1.17 -5.17
CA VAL A 264 0.25 -0.21 -5.58
C VAL A 264 0.31 -0.40 -7.09
N SER A 265 0.62 -1.61 -7.53
CA SER A 265 0.58 -2.01 -8.94
C SER A 265 -0.85 -1.99 -9.49
N PRO A 266 -1.04 -1.95 -10.82
CA PRO A 266 -2.35 -2.09 -11.44
C PRO A 266 -3.03 -3.40 -11.06
N TYR A 267 -2.27 -4.47 -10.89
CA TYR A 267 -2.79 -5.78 -10.48
C TYR A 267 -3.47 -5.75 -9.11
N ILE A 268 -2.92 -5.02 -8.16
CA ILE A 268 -3.53 -4.82 -6.84
C ILE A 268 -4.66 -3.78 -6.93
N TYR A 269 -4.41 -2.64 -7.62
CA TYR A 269 -5.38 -1.54 -7.72
C TYR A 269 -6.71 -1.99 -8.33
N TYR A 270 -6.64 -2.76 -9.43
CA TYR A 270 -7.82 -3.32 -10.10
C TYR A 270 -8.23 -4.70 -9.57
N GLY A 271 -7.39 -5.33 -8.74
CA GLY A 271 -7.64 -6.63 -8.15
C GLY A 271 -7.56 -7.81 -9.12
N SER A 272 -6.90 -7.64 -10.26
CA SER A 272 -6.74 -8.70 -11.25
C SER A 272 -5.67 -9.74 -10.87
N GLY A 273 -4.78 -9.38 -9.93
CA GLY A 273 -3.73 -10.24 -9.40
C GLY A 273 -4.15 -11.05 -8.17
N ARG A 274 -5.46 -11.17 -7.90
CA ARG A 274 -6.02 -11.90 -6.74
C ARG A 274 -5.72 -11.25 -5.38
N ILE A 275 -5.15 -10.06 -5.39
CA ILE A 275 -4.98 -9.19 -4.24
C ILE A 275 -5.79 -7.93 -4.51
N HIS A 276 -6.63 -7.52 -3.55
CA HIS A 276 -7.52 -6.39 -3.66
C HIS A 276 -7.32 -5.44 -2.48
N ILE A 277 -7.32 -4.15 -2.73
CA ILE A 277 -7.35 -3.15 -1.65
C ILE A 277 -8.71 -3.26 -0.95
N VAL A 278 -8.70 -3.26 0.38
CA VAL A 278 -9.93 -3.06 1.16
C VAL A 278 -10.29 -1.57 1.10
N GLU A 279 -11.47 -1.27 0.62
CA GLU A 279 -11.95 0.11 0.49
C GLU A 279 -11.89 0.83 1.86
N ASP A 280 -11.53 2.12 1.85
CA ASP A 280 -11.37 2.98 3.03
C ASP A 280 -10.37 2.50 4.09
N SER A 281 -9.53 1.51 3.79
CA SER A 281 -8.54 1.00 4.74
C SER A 281 -7.24 1.81 4.78
N TYR A 282 -6.94 2.61 3.73
CA TYR A 282 -5.73 3.41 3.67
C TYR A 282 -5.86 4.64 4.59
N HIS A 283 -4.98 4.75 5.58
CA HIS A 283 -4.95 5.90 6.49
C HIS A 283 -3.60 6.05 7.19
N ALA A 284 -3.26 7.27 7.59
CA ALA A 284 -2.19 7.51 8.54
C ALA A 284 -2.70 7.30 9.96
N LEU A 285 -2.04 6.45 10.74
CA LEU A 285 -2.50 6.07 12.08
C LEU A 285 -2.55 7.28 13.03
N GLY A 286 -3.73 7.55 13.56
CA GLY A 286 -3.96 8.66 14.48
C GLY A 286 -4.24 10.00 13.79
N GLN A 287 -4.16 10.08 12.48
CA GLN A 287 -4.59 11.25 11.73
C GLN A 287 -6.13 11.28 11.67
N ASP A 288 -6.74 12.37 12.17
CA ASP A 288 -8.18 12.57 12.23
C ASP A 288 -8.66 13.74 11.36
N GLY A 289 -7.78 14.30 10.53
CA GLY A 289 -8.04 15.46 9.67
C GLY A 289 -8.06 16.80 10.41
N GLY A 290 -8.12 16.79 11.73
CA GLY A 290 -8.19 17.99 12.57
C GLY A 290 -6.85 18.50 13.11
N ARG A 291 -5.70 17.98 12.59
CA ARG A 291 -4.37 18.22 13.17
C ARG A 291 -3.42 19.00 12.25
N PHE A 292 -3.97 19.72 11.32
CA PHE A 292 -3.17 20.55 10.43
C PHE A 292 -2.28 21.53 11.22
N ASN A 293 -0.97 21.49 10.96
CA ASN A 293 0.07 22.23 11.70
C ASN A 293 0.04 21.97 13.23
N GLY A 294 -0.53 20.84 13.65
CA GLY A 294 -0.73 20.48 15.04
C GLY A 294 0.02 19.23 15.45
N SER A 295 -0.02 18.93 16.75
CA SER A 295 0.58 17.72 17.31
C SER A 295 -0.39 16.55 17.30
N ILE A 296 0.14 15.31 17.22
CA ILE A 296 -0.66 14.10 17.31
C ILE A 296 -1.35 13.93 18.68
N ILE A 297 -0.83 14.52 19.73
CA ILE A 297 -1.35 14.41 21.12
C ILE A 297 -2.06 15.67 21.65
N SER A 298 -1.93 16.81 20.98
CA SER A 298 -2.50 18.07 21.46
C SER A 298 -3.23 18.83 20.33
N PRO A 299 -4.55 19.10 20.47
CA PRO A 299 -5.43 18.60 21.53
C PRO A 299 -5.48 17.08 21.62
N ALA A 300 -6.05 16.53 22.71
CA ALA A 300 -6.10 15.09 22.93
C ALA A 300 -6.67 14.35 21.70
N ASN A 301 -5.96 13.32 21.27
CA ASN A 301 -6.40 12.49 20.15
C ASN A 301 -7.48 11.52 20.61
N THR A 302 -8.62 11.51 19.94
CA THR A 302 -9.75 10.63 20.24
C THR A 302 -9.99 9.57 19.16
N SER A 303 -9.25 9.61 18.04
CA SER A 303 -9.36 8.61 16.97
C SER A 303 -8.68 7.30 17.29
N ILE A 304 -7.72 7.32 18.23
CA ILE A 304 -6.96 6.18 18.72
C ILE A 304 -6.80 6.23 20.23
N PRO A 305 -6.48 5.10 20.90
CA PRO A 305 -6.22 5.09 22.35
C PRO A 305 -5.07 6.03 22.74
N ALA A 306 -5.19 6.70 23.90
CA ALA A 306 -4.23 7.70 24.36
C ALA A 306 -2.79 7.14 24.52
N ASN A 307 -2.63 5.89 24.93
CA ASN A 307 -1.33 5.24 25.01
C ASN A 307 -0.70 5.03 23.63
N VAL A 308 -1.52 4.76 22.59
CA VAL A 308 -1.05 4.64 21.20
C VAL A 308 -0.65 6.02 20.65
N ALA A 309 -1.47 7.07 20.88
CA ALA A 309 -1.13 8.42 20.51
C ALA A 309 0.20 8.88 21.13
N ASN A 310 0.39 8.61 22.43
CA ASN A 310 1.65 8.90 23.10
C ASN A 310 2.82 8.08 22.53
N ALA A 311 2.61 6.82 22.21
CA ALA A 311 3.64 5.99 21.58
C ALA A 311 4.06 6.54 20.23
N LEU A 312 3.13 6.96 19.38
CA LEU A 312 3.40 7.62 18.10
C LEU A 312 4.22 8.90 18.29
N TYR A 313 3.81 9.76 19.23
CA TYR A 313 4.50 11.02 19.54
C TYR A 313 5.94 10.80 20.01
N GLN A 314 6.18 9.78 20.83
CA GLN A 314 7.51 9.49 21.38
C GLN A 314 8.41 8.70 20.45
N GLN A 315 7.82 7.92 19.51
CA GLN A 315 8.57 7.04 18.64
C GLN A 315 9.18 7.74 17.46
N SER A 316 8.42 8.59 16.76
CA SER A 316 8.85 9.18 15.49
C SER A 316 8.18 10.54 15.27
N ASP A 317 8.81 11.37 14.48
CA ASP A 317 8.19 12.56 13.88
C ASP A 317 7.28 12.22 12.69
N HIS A 318 7.23 10.95 12.28
CA HIS A 318 6.30 10.45 11.28
C HIS A 318 5.17 9.62 11.88
N LEU A 319 4.02 9.58 11.20
CA LEU A 319 2.95 8.63 11.45
C LEU A 319 3.07 7.43 10.50
N PRO A 320 2.80 6.21 10.98
CA PRO A 320 2.74 5.07 10.09
C PRO A 320 1.50 5.12 9.19
N VAL A 321 1.66 4.69 7.94
CA VAL A 321 0.55 4.51 6.99
C VAL A 321 0.15 3.04 6.96
N ILE A 322 -1.16 2.80 7.02
CA ILE A 322 -1.75 1.47 7.03
C ILE A 322 -2.63 1.29 5.80
N MET A 323 -2.63 0.09 5.25
CA MET A 323 -3.52 -0.34 4.18
C MET A 323 -3.83 -1.82 4.33
N ASP A 324 -5.10 -2.19 4.22
CA ASP A 324 -5.54 -3.58 4.21
C ASP A 324 -5.77 -4.07 2.78
N MET A 325 -5.33 -5.29 2.51
CA MET A 325 -5.55 -5.99 1.25
C MET A 325 -6.15 -7.36 1.51
N THR A 326 -7.14 -7.76 0.73
CA THR A 326 -7.67 -9.12 0.75
C THR A 326 -7.01 -9.98 -0.30
N ILE A 327 -6.89 -11.28 -0.02
CA ILE A 327 -6.35 -12.28 -0.93
C ILE A 327 -7.43 -13.30 -1.29
N ASP A 328 -7.62 -13.53 -2.57
CA ASP A 328 -8.44 -14.62 -3.10
C ASP A 328 -7.60 -15.90 -3.20
N ALA A 329 -7.49 -16.63 -2.09
CA ALA A 329 -6.61 -17.79 -1.96
C ALA A 329 -7.05 -19.02 -2.78
N HIS A 330 -8.31 -19.12 -3.16
CA HIS A 330 -8.84 -20.27 -3.91
C HIS A 330 -9.25 -19.90 -5.32
N VAL A 331 -8.75 -20.63 -6.31
CA VAL A 331 -9.08 -20.42 -7.72
C VAL A 331 -9.68 -21.68 -8.32
N GLY A 332 -10.89 -21.50 -8.89
CA GLY A 332 -11.24 -22.31 -10.04
C GLY A 332 -10.47 -21.78 -11.26
N VAL A 333 -10.12 -22.63 -12.19
CA VAL A 333 -9.41 -22.41 -13.46
C VAL A 333 -8.95 -20.97 -13.73
N VAL A 334 -7.63 -20.73 -13.72
CA VAL A 334 -7.07 -19.41 -14.09
C VAL A 334 -7.20 -19.27 -15.61
N ASP A 335 -8.18 -18.48 -16.05
CA ASP A 335 -8.11 -17.89 -17.38
C ASP A 335 -6.91 -16.93 -17.41
N ARG A 336 -6.19 -16.91 -18.53
CA ARG A 336 -5.12 -15.93 -18.78
C ARG A 336 -5.59 -14.55 -18.38
N ALA A 337 -4.79 -13.81 -17.59
CA ALA A 337 -5.13 -12.47 -17.18
C ALA A 337 -5.58 -11.64 -18.40
N PRO A 338 -6.71 -10.98 -18.36
CA PRO A 338 -7.19 -10.21 -19.51
C PRO A 338 -6.25 -9.03 -19.81
N ASP A 339 -6.20 -8.62 -21.08
CA ASP A 339 -5.39 -7.51 -21.54
C ASP A 339 -6.04 -6.15 -21.18
N PHE A 340 -6.73 -6.09 -20.04
CA PHE A 340 -7.35 -4.88 -19.47
C PHE A 340 -7.62 -5.05 -17.98
N PHE A 341 -7.79 -3.92 -17.29
CA PHE A 341 -8.15 -3.87 -15.86
C PHE A 341 -9.45 -3.07 -15.70
N VAL A 342 -10.26 -3.39 -14.69
CA VAL A 342 -11.52 -2.68 -14.41
C VAL A 342 -11.70 -2.48 -12.91
N ARG A 343 -11.97 -1.24 -12.53
CA ARG A 343 -12.47 -0.86 -11.22
C ARG A 343 -13.91 -0.36 -11.35
N VAL A 344 -14.77 -0.74 -10.40
CA VAL A 344 -16.15 -0.29 -10.35
C VAL A 344 -16.41 0.29 -8.98
N THR A 345 -16.99 1.48 -8.91
CA THR A 345 -17.36 2.11 -7.64
C THR A 345 -18.47 1.31 -6.98
N ASN A 346 -18.29 0.95 -5.74
CA ASN A 346 -19.25 0.16 -4.95
C ASN A 346 -19.32 0.72 -3.51
N PRO A 347 -20.49 1.06 -2.98
CA PRO A 347 -21.81 0.80 -3.54
C PRO A 347 -22.21 1.74 -4.69
N VAL A 348 -23.07 1.24 -5.59
CA VAL A 348 -23.71 2.02 -6.65
C VAL A 348 -24.97 2.68 -6.09
N ARG A 349 -25.18 3.95 -6.41
CA ARG A 349 -26.40 4.68 -6.02
C ARG A 349 -27.25 5.00 -7.26
N GLU A 350 -27.09 6.19 -7.83
CA GLU A 350 -27.84 6.64 -9.00
C GLU A 350 -27.09 6.39 -10.31
N THR A 351 -25.78 6.25 -10.23
CA THR A 351 -24.90 6.05 -11.39
C THR A 351 -23.91 4.90 -11.14
N LEU A 352 -23.75 4.05 -12.16
CA LEU A 352 -22.66 3.08 -12.24
C LEU A 352 -21.41 3.79 -12.75
N GLN A 353 -20.45 3.96 -11.90
CA GLN A 353 -19.14 4.52 -12.26
C GLN A 353 -18.13 3.39 -12.36
N LEU A 354 -17.39 3.35 -13.45
CA LEU A 354 -16.31 2.41 -13.63
C LEU A 354 -15.14 3.07 -14.38
N GLU A 355 -13.95 2.60 -14.04
CA GLU A 355 -12.70 2.95 -14.70
C GLU A 355 -12.13 1.67 -15.30
N ALA A 356 -11.78 1.73 -16.59
CA ALA A 356 -11.11 0.64 -17.26
C ALA A 356 -9.77 1.12 -17.83
N GLN A 357 -8.73 0.32 -17.63
CA GLN A 357 -7.46 0.51 -18.34
C GLN A 357 -7.34 -0.57 -19.43
N CYS A 358 -7.40 -0.15 -20.68
CA CYS A 358 -7.26 -1.01 -21.85
C CYS A 358 -5.80 -1.00 -22.32
N MET A 359 -5.24 -2.19 -22.58
CA MET A 359 -3.86 -2.37 -23.07
C MET A 359 -3.79 -2.39 -24.59
N GLU A 360 -4.95 -2.48 -25.26
CA GLU A 360 -5.07 -2.49 -26.70
C GLU A 360 -6.35 -1.75 -27.09
N ALA A 361 -6.31 -1.07 -28.24
CA ALA A 361 -7.50 -0.52 -28.87
C ALA A 361 -8.44 -1.66 -29.32
N GLY A 362 -9.74 -1.47 -29.15
CA GLY A 362 -10.71 -2.47 -29.56
C GLY A 362 -12.13 -2.20 -29.08
N ARG A 363 -13.03 -3.12 -29.43
CA ARG A 363 -14.41 -3.07 -28.97
C ARG A 363 -14.55 -3.79 -27.64
N TYR A 364 -15.16 -3.12 -26.69
CA TYR A 364 -15.46 -3.61 -25.36
C TYR A 364 -16.95 -3.56 -25.08
N SER A 365 -17.44 -4.46 -24.23
CA SER A 365 -18.81 -4.44 -23.76
C SER A 365 -18.86 -4.41 -22.23
N ILE A 366 -19.83 -3.65 -21.71
CA ILE A 366 -20.13 -3.56 -20.28
C ILE A 366 -21.54 -4.09 -20.09
N GLU A 367 -21.66 -5.24 -19.45
CA GLU A 367 -22.98 -5.86 -19.16
C GLU A 367 -23.25 -5.78 -17.65
N VAL A 368 -24.47 -5.42 -17.29
CA VAL A 368 -24.97 -5.55 -15.93
C VAL A 368 -25.97 -6.69 -15.88
N CYS A 369 -25.75 -7.62 -14.97
CA CYS A 369 -26.64 -8.75 -14.75
C CYS A 369 -27.14 -8.77 -13.30
N SER A 370 -28.36 -9.23 -13.10
CA SER A 370 -28.86 -9.62 -11.77
C SER A 370 -28.17 -10.90 -11.29
N MET A 371 -28.25 -11.20 -9.99
CA MET A 371 -27.56 -12.36 -9.39
C MET A 371 -28.08 -13.73 -9.92
N ASP A 372 -29.23 -13.77 -10.57
CA ASP A 372 -29.77 -14.94 -11.28
C ASP A 372 -29.27 -15.05 -12.73
N GLY A 373 -28.33 -14.16 -13.14
CA GLY A 373 -27.69 -14.18 -14.46
C GLY A 373 -28.49 -13.47 -15.57
N ARG A 374 -29.63 -12.87 -15.25
CA ARG A 374 -30.46 -12.14 -16.25
C ARG A 374 -29.77 -10.79 -16.55
N ARG A 375 -29.47 -10.53 -17.84
CA ARG A 375 -28.94 -9.26 -18.29
C ARG A 375 -29.95 -8.12 -18.09
N VAL A 376 -29.49 -7.06 -17.42
CA VAL A 376 -30.28 -5.85 -17.12
C VAL A 376 -30.01 -4.79 -18.18
N VAL A 377 -28.75 -4.56 -18.51
CA VAL A 377 -28.32 -3.59 -19.53
C VAL A 377 -26.97 -4.01 -20.13
N ARG A 378 -26.70 -3.55 -21.36
CA ARG A 378 -25.42 -3.70 -22.03
C ARG A 378 -25.07 -2.40 -22.74
N TYR A 379 -23.82 -2.01 -22.61
CA TYR A 379 -23.19 -0.92 -23.35
C TYR A 379 -22.08 -1.50 -24.22
N GLU A 380 -21.80 -0.89 -25.36
CA GLU A 380 -20.68 -1.24 -26.23
C GLU A 380 -19.89 0.03 -26.54
N GLU A 381 -18.57 -0.05 -26.37
CA GLU A 381 -17.64 1.07 -26.51
C GLU A 381 -16.48 0.64 -27.40
N ASP A 382 -16.07 1.51 -28.33
CA ASP A 382 -14.83 1.37 -29.07
C ASP A 382 -13.77 2.22 -28.35
N LEU A 383 -12.79 1.56 -27.73
CA LEU A 383 -11.80 2.18 -26.84
C LEU A 383 -10.40 2.09 -27.44
N ASP A 384 -9.63 3.15 -27.29
CA ASP A 384 -8.20 3.16 -27.57
C ASP A 384 -7.41 2.55 -26.40
N GLU A 385 -6.11 2.34 -26.56
CA GLU A 385 -5.21 2.04 -25.46
C GLU A 385 -5.20 3.20 -24.45
N GLY A 386 -5.36 2.90 -23.15
CA GLY A 386 -5.35 3.91 -22.10
C GLY A 386 -6.40 3.71 -21.02
N ILE A 387 -6.59 4.75 -20.21
CA ILE A 387 -7.57 4.78 -19.11
C ILE A 387 -8.84 5.45 -19.61
N HIS A 388 -9.96 4.77 -19.38
CA HIS A 388 -11.30 5.22 -19.74
C HIS A 388 -12.19 5.25 -18.50
N GLN A 389 -12.94 6.34 -18.33
CA GLN A 389 -13.89 6.49 -17.23
C GLN A 389 -15.30 6.53 -17.79
N PHE A 390 -16.19 5.77 -17.16
CA PHE A 390 -17.58 5.65 -17.57
C PHE A 390 -18.51 6.01 -16.43
N SER A 391 -19.63 6.64 -16.76
CA SER A 391 -20.68 6.98 -15.83
C SER A 391 -22.03 6.72 -16.53
N TYR A 392 -22.69 5.63 -16.12
CA TYR A 392 -23.98 5.25 -16.70
C TYR A 392 -25.11 5.40 -15.67
N PRO A 393 -26.29 5.89 -16.05
CA PRO A 393 -27.45 5.89 -15.17
C PRO A 393 -27.76 4.47 -14.67
N PHE A 394 -28.03 4.35 -13.36
CA PHE A 394 -28.33 3.06 -12.72
C PHE A 394 -29.66 3.08 -11.97
N PRO A 395 -30.80 3.19 -12.67
CA PRO A 395 -32.13 3.34 -12.08
C PRO A 395 -32.72 2.00 -11.66
N TYR A 396 -31.90 1.08 -11.16
CA TYR A 396 -32.33 -0.26 -10.83
C TYR A 396 -32.65 -0.41 -9.34
N ARG A 397 -33.41 -1.47 -9.00
CA ARG A 397 -33.80 -1.73 -7.62
C ARG A 397 -32.60 -2.01 -6.74
N LYS A 398 -32.73 -1.67 -5.45
CA LYS A 398 -31.74 -2.03 -4.43
C LYS A 398 -31.47 -3.53 -4.46
N GLY A 399 -30.19 -3.91 -4.38
CA GLY A 399 -29.78 -5.30 -4.47
C GLY A 399 -28.38 -5.49 -5.02
N ALA A 400 -27.95 -6.73 -5.16
CA ALA A 400 -26.65 -7.08 -5.73
C ALA A 400 -26.77 -7.34 -7.24
N TYR A 401 -25.75 -6.88 -7.97
CA TYR A 401 -25.62 -7.04 -9.41
C TYR A 401 -24.20 -7.49 -9.76
N LEU A 402 -24.04 -8.05 -10.96
CA LEU A 402 -22.77 -8.37 -11.56
C LEU A 402 -22.52 -7.41 -12.73
N VAL A 403 -21.38 -6.74 -12.71
CA VAL A 403 -20.88 -5.92 -13.82
C VAL A 403 -19.81 -6.71 -14.55
N CYS A 404 -20.04 -7.04 -15.81
CA CYS A 404 -19.12 -7.78 -16.66
C CYS A 404 -18.53 -6.83 -17.71
N PHE A 405 -17.24 -6.66 -17.72
CA PHE A 405 -16.49 -5.92 -18.75
C PHE A 405 -15.76 -6.95 -19.64
N GLN A 406 -15.96 -6.90 -20.93
CA GLN A 406 -15.47 -7.92 -21.85
C GLN A 406 -14.93 -7.29 -23.13
N ASN A 407 -13.78 -7.77 -23.64
CA ASN A 407 -13.22 -7.38 -24.92
C ASN A 407 -13.72 -8.28 -26.09
N ASN A 408 -13.37 -7.92 -27.33
CA ASN A 408 -13.70 -8.68 -28.52
C ASN A 408 -12.97 -10.02 -28.64
N LYS A 409 -11.96 -10.28 -27.81
CA LYS A 409 -11.24 -11.56 -27.71
C LYS A 409 -11.93 -12.56 -26.76
N GLY A 410 -13.04 -12.15 -26.13
CA GLY A 410 -13.80 -12.97 -25.17
C GLY A 410 -13.21 -12.97 -23.74
N GLN A 411 -12.12 -12.23 -23.50
CA GLN A 411 -11.59 -12.05 -22.14
C GLN A 411 -12.55 -11.16 -21.35
N LYS A 412 -12.80 -11.50 -20.09
CA LYS A 412 -13.80 -10.78 -19.26
C LYS A 412 -13.36 -10.64 -17.80
N ILE A 413 -13.74 -9.52 -17.20
CA ILE A 413 -13.67 -9.28 -15.75
C ILE A 413 -15.10 -9.10 -15.25
N VAL A 414 -15.43 -9.76 -14.14
CA VAL A 414 -16.75 -9.64 -13.50
C VAL A 414 -16.56 -9.07 -12.10
N LYS A 415 -17.28 -8.00 -11.79
CA LYS A 415 -17.30 -7.36 -10.47
C LYS A 415 -18.71 -7.42 -9.89
N LYS A 416 -18.83 -7.78 -8.59
CA LYS A 416 -20.08 -7.70 -7.86
C LYS A 416 -20.25 -6.29 -7.29
N VAL A 417 -21.40 -5.68 -7.50
CA VAL A 417 -21.74 -4.37 -6.94
C VAL A 417 -23.05 -4.44 -6.15
N VAL A 418 -23.21 -3.53 -5.20
CA VAL A 418 -24.42 -3.39 -4.40
C VAL A 418 -25.07 -2.05 -4.75
N CYS A 419 -26.32 -2.07 -5.16
CA CYS A 419 -27.15 -0.88 -5.35
C CYS A 419 -27.86 -0.55 -4.04
N LEU A 420 -27.71 0.70 -3.54
CA LEU A 420 -28.28 1.18 -2.28
C LEU A 420 -29.57 1.97 -2.47
#